data_1ab51e334b3d89fc423bf00dc29fb0a8
#
_entry.id   1ab51e334b3d89fc423bf00dc29fb0a8
#
_cell.length_a   1.000
_cell.length_b   1.000
_cell.length_c   1.000
_cell.angle_alpha   90.00
_cell.angle_beta   90.00
_cell.angle_gamma   90.00
#
_symmetry.space_group_name_H-M   'P 1'
#
loop_
_entity.id
_entity.type
_entity.pdbx_description
1 polymer ?
#
loop_
_entity_poly.entity_id
_entity_poly.type
_entity_poly.pdbx_seq_one_letter_code
_entity_poly.pdbx_strand_id
1 'polypeptide(L)'
;MVCKDVEQNIVVLEEEQKFLKLLELLGHYQGLGSIIVFVDKQENADILLKDLMKASYQCMSLHGGIDQFDRDSTIVDFKSGKVRLLVATSVAARGLDVKQLILVVNYDCPNHYEDYVHRCGRTGRYITSNLILLVNDIMF
;
A
#
# COMPACT_ATOMS: atom_id res chain seq x y z
N MET A 1 -9.23 16.52 6.73
CA MET A 1 -7.92 17.09 6.49
C MET A 1 -6.98 16.12 5.81
N VAL A 2 -6.42 16.54 4.74
CA VAL A 2 -5.53 15.70 3.96
C VAL A 2 -4.09 15.94 4.39
N CYS A 3 -3.22 15.04 4.02
CA CYS A 3 -1.81 15.13 4.36
C CYS A 3 -1.18 16.33 3.64
N LYS A 4 -0.49 17.18 4.39
CA LYS A 4 0.05 18.42 3.84
C LYS A 4 1.35 18.25 3.09
N ASP A 5 2.19 17.33 3.56
CA ASP A 5 3.55 17.19 3.05
C ASP A 5 3.71 15.97 2.13
N VAL A 6 2.58 15.50 1.58
CA VAL A 6 2.57 14.34 0.71
C VAL A 6 2.04 14.75 -0.65
N GLU A 7 2.76 14.40 -1.71
CA GLU A 7 2.24 14.56 -3.04
C GLU A 7 1.16 13.52 -3.28
N GLN A 8 -0.03 13.97 -3.65
CA GLN A 8 -1.18 13.10 -3.82
C GLN A 8 -1.64 13.12 -5.27
N ASN A 9 -1.89 11.93 -5.81
CA ASN A 9 -2.37 11.75 -7.17
C ASN A 9 -3.56 10.82 -7.17
N ILE A 10 -4.60 11.20 -7.92
CA ILE A 10 -5.78 10.36 -8.10
C ILE A 10 -5.77 9.88 -9.54
N VAL A 11 -5.85 8.57 -9.72
CA VAL A 11 -5.90 7.95 -11.04
C VAL A 11 -7.25 7.27 -11.20
N VAL A 12 -8.03 7.73 -12.17
CA VAL A 12 -9.35 7.16 -12.47
C VAL A 12 -9.18 6.13 -13.58
N LEU A 13 -9.64 4.90 -13.32
CA LEU A 13 -9.49 3.80 -14.29
C LEU A 13 -10.53 2.72 -14.00
N GLU A 14 -10.70 1.83 -14.98
CA GLU A 14 -11.59 0.68 -14.83
C GLU A 14 -10.97 -0.32 -13.86
N GLU A 15 -11.82 -1.13 -13.24
CA GLU A 15 -11.37 -2.11 -12.25
C GLU A 15 -10.31 -3.04 -12.82
N GLU A 16 -10.49 -3.50 -14.06
CA GLU A 16 -9.56 -4.44 -14.70
C GLU A 16 -8.23 -3.80 -15.09
N GLN A 17 -8.12 -2.49 -15.03
CA GLN A 17 -6.88 -1.77 -15.33
C GLN A 17 -6.02 -1.52 -14.10
N LYS A 18 -6.56 -1.75 -12.92
CA LYS A 18 -5.87 -1.45 -11.66
C LYS A 18 -4.56 -2.20 -11.51
N PHE A 19 -4.56 -3.48 -11.83
CA PHE A 19 -3.36 -4.29 -11.64
C PHE A 19 -2.24 -3.86 -12.57
N LEU A 20 -2.57 -3.58 -13.83
CA LEU A 20 -1.56 -3.09 -14.77
C LEU A 20 -0.99 -1.75 -14.32
N LYS A 21 -1.84 -0.88 -13.80
CA LYS A 21 -1.37 0.40 -13.26
C LYS A 21 -0.46 0.20 -12.08
N LEU A 22 -0.81 -0.73 -11.20
CA LEU A 22 0.04 -1.05 -10.05
C LEU A 22 1.41 -1.54 -10.51
N LEU A 23 1.45 -2.44 -11.50
CA LEU A 23 2.73 -2.93 -12.02
C LEU A 23 3.57 -1.81 -12.60
N GLU A 24 2.94 -0.87 -13.30
CA GLU A 24 3.62 0.30 -13.83
C GLU A 24 4.26 1.13 -12.71
N LEU A 25 3.49 1.37 -11.65
CA LEU A 25 3.98 2.14 -10.52
C LEU A 25 5.13 1.42 -9.81
N LEU A 26 5.00 0.11 -9.61
CA LEU A 26 6.06 -0.66 -8.97
C LEU A 26 7.33 -0.65 -9.80
N GLY A 27 7.20 -0.74 -11.13
CA GLY A 27 8.37 -0.67 -12.00
C GLY A 27 9.08 0.67 -11.91
N HIS A 28 8.34 1.74 -11.68
CA HIS A 28 8.92 3.07 -11.57
C HIS A 28 9.58 3.31 -10.20
N TYR A 29 8.94 2.84 -9.13
CA TYR A 29 9.37 3.17 -7.77
C TYR A 29 10.21 2.10 -7.10
N GLN A 30 10.21 0.85 -7.58
CA GLN A 30 11.02 -0.19 -6.95
C GLN A 30 12.49 0.23 -7.00
N GLY A 31 13.23 -0.08 -5.99
CA GLY A 31 14.62 0.33 -5.91
C GLY A 31 14.85 1.72 -5.33
N LEU A 32 13.78 2.53 -5.21
CA LEU A 32 13.89 3.85 -4.59
C LEU A 32 13.57 3.81 -3.10
N GLY A 33 12.79 2.84 -2.67
CA GLY A 33 12.42 2.71 -1.27
C GLY A 33 11.33 1.67 -1.08
N SER A 34 10.69 1.71 0.07
CA SER A 34 9.63 0.76 0.41
C SER A 34 8.27 1.26 -0.05
N ILE A 35 7.39 0.33 -0.38
CA ILE A 35 6.07 0.62 -0.94
C ILE A 35 5.02 -0.13 -0.14
N ILE A 36 3.93 0.55 0.21
CA ILE A 36 2.76 -0.08 0.81
C ILE A 36 1.59 0.05 -0.17
N VAL A 37 0.93 -1.08 -0.41
CA VAL A 37 -0.30 -1.12 -1.22
C VAL A 37 -1.45 -1.46 -0.28
N PHE A 38 -2.39 -0.55 -0.14
CA PHE A 38 -3.53 -0.74 0.72
C PHE A 38 -4.70 -1.34 -0.04
N VAL A 39 -5.29 -2.36 0.56
CA VAL A 39 -6.53 -2.97 0.10
C VAL A 39 -7.57 -2.89 1.20
N ASP A 40 -8.83 -3.11 0.82
CA ASP A 40 -9.95 -2.93 1.73
C ASP A 40 -10.17 -4.13 2.64
N LYS A 41 -10.04 -5.34 2.09
CA LYS A 41 -10.35 -6.58 2.80
C LYS A 41 -9.18 -7.55 2.76
N GLN A 42 -9.11 -8.42 3.79
CA GLN A 42 -8.02 -9.39 3.84
C GLN A 42 -8.04 -10.37 2.67
N GLU A 43 -9.23 -10.73 2.15
CA GLU A 43 -9.30 -11.59 0.97
C GLU A 43 -8.63 -10.93 -0.23
N ASN A 44 -8.83 -9.62 -0.38
CA ASN A 44 -8.20 -8.86 -1.47
C ASN A 44 -6.69 -8.80 -1.29
N ALA A 45 -6.23 -8.72 -0.05
CA ALA A 45 -4.79 -8.75 0.22
C ALA A 45 -4.18 -10.07 -0.25
N ASP A 46 -4.83 -11.19 0.06
CA ASP A 46 -4.31 -12.50 -0.32
C ASP A 46 -4.29 -12.68 -1.84
N ILE A 47 -5.33 -12.23 -2.52
CA ILE A 47 -5.43 -12.32 -3.97
C ILE A 47 -4.33 -11.46 -4.62
N LEU A 48 -4.20 -10.23 -4.18
CA LEU A 48 -3.20 -9.32 -4.74
C LEU A 48 -1.78 -9.82 -4.49
N LEU A 49 -1.53 -10.37 -3.31
CA LEU A 49 -0.24 -10.94 -2.99
C LEU A 49 0.15 -12.04 -3.99
N LYS A 50 -0.79 -12.94 -4.27
CA LYS A 50 -0.56 -14.01 -5.24
C LYS A 50 -0.25 -13.46 -6.63
N ASP A 51 -1.03 -12.47 -7.06
CA ASP A 51 -0.84 -11.88 -8.38
C ASP A 51 0.51 -11.18 -8.50
N LEU A 52 0.93 -10.50 -7.45
CA LEU A 52 2.24 -9.84 -7.44
C LEU A 52 3.38 -10.85 -7.43
N MET A 53 3.24 -11.93 -6.69
CA MET A 53 4.25 -12.99 -6.69
C MET A 53 4.36 -13.65 -8.06
N LYS A 54 3.24 -13.85 -8.74
CA LYS A 54 3.26 -14.37 -10.12
C LYS A 54 3.96 -13.41 -11.07
N ALA A 55 3.89 -12.11 -10.79
CA ALA A 55 4.59 -11.09 -11.58
C ALA A 55 6.04 -10.92 -11.14
N SER A 56 6.53 -11.82 -10.30
CA SER A 56 7.93 -11.89 -9.84
C SER A 56 8.32 -10.80 -8.84
N TYR A 57 7.34 -10.26 -8.12
CA TYR A 57 7.65 -9.32 -7.04
C TYR A 57 7.79 -10.05 -5.72
N GLN A 58 8.83 -9.72 -4.97
CA GLN A 58 8.98 -10.18 -3.61
C GLN A 58 8.14 -9.29 -2.71
N CYS A 59 7.14 -9.85 -2.06
CA CYS A 59 6.20 -9.06 -1.27
C CYS A 59 5.65 -9.87 -0.12
N MET A 60 5.09 -9.17 0.86
CA MET A 60 4.44 -9.79 2.01
C MET A 60 3.10 -9.11 2.24
N SER A 61 2.22 -9.75 2.99
CA SER A 61 0.93 -9.15 3.33
C SER A 61 0.79 -8.96 4.83
N LEU A 62 -0.06 -8.01 5.22
CA LEU A 62 -0.31 -7.68 6.61
C LEU A 62 -1.79 -7.40 6.80
N HIS A 63 -2.50 -8.32 7.46
CA HIS A 63 -3.93 -8.17 7.76
C HIS A 63 -4.30 -9.00 8.99
N GLY A 64 -5.54 -8.81 9.47
CA GLY A 64 -5.97 -9.42 10.71
C GLY A 64 -6.08 -10.94 10.70
N GLY A 65 -6.13 -11.56 9.52
CA GLY A 65 -6.18 -13.02 9.38
C GLY A 65 -4.83 -13.71 9.53
N ILE A 66 -3.76 -12.95 9.59
CA ILE A 66 -2.40 -13.48 9.77
C ILE A 66 -2.11 -13.56 11.26
N ASP A 67 -1.51 -14.67 11.73
CA ASP A 67 -1.26 -14.79 13.15
C ASP A 67 -0.21 -13.77 13.62
N GLN A 68 -0.18 -13.56 14.93
CA GLN A 68 0.64 -12.47 15.50
C GLN A 68 2.13 -12.69 15.27
N PHE A 69 2.59 -13.93 15.32
CA PHE A 69 4.02 -14.21 15.08
C PHE A 69 4.43 -13.82 13.66
N ASP A 70 3.61 -14.20 12.69
CA ASP A 70 3.90 -13.87 11.28
C ASP A 70 3.76 -12.36 11.02
N ARG A 71 2.81 -11.71 11.68
CA ARG A 71 2.66 -10.26 11.55
C ARG A 71 3.89 -9.53 12.08
N ASP A 72 4.38 -9.94 13.24
CA ASP A 72 5.58 -9.33 13.82
C ASP A 72 6.79 -9.54 12.92
N SER A 73 6.94 -10.73 12.38
CA SER A 73 8.03 -11.05 11.47
C SER A 73 7.96 -10.20 10.20
N THR A 74 6.76 -10.06 9.65
CA THR A 74 6.55 -9.23 8.45
C THR A 74 6.92 -7.78 8.72
N ILE A 75 6.52 -7.25 9.86
CA ILE A 75 6.83 -5.86 10.22
C ILE A 75 8.33 -5.67 10.34
N VAL A 76 9.04 -6.59 10.97
CA VAL A 76 10.49 -6.52 11.10
C VAL A 76 11.15 -6.51 9.72
N ASP A 77 10.76 -7.42 8.85
CA ASP A 77 11.34 -7.54 7.51
C ASP A 77 11.05 -6.31 6.66
N PHE A 78 9.87 -5.74 6.80
CA PHE A 78 9.52 -4.55 6.03
C PHE A 78 10.25 -3.31 6.55
N LYS A 79 10.33 -3.14 7.85
CA LYS A 79 11.04 -1.99 8.43
C LYS A 79 12.53 -2.01 8.17
N SER A 80 13.11 -3.20 8.10
CA SER A 80 14.56 -3.34 7.83
C SER A 80 14.90 -3.18 6.36
N GLY A 81 13.90 -3.20 5.48
CA GLY A 81 14.13 -3.13 4.04
C GLY A 81 14.44 -4.48 3.40
N LYS A 82 14.35 -5.56 4.17
CA LYS A 82 14.55 -6.90 3.63
C LYS A 82 13.48 -7.23 2.59
N VAL A 83 12.24 -6.81 2.85
CA VAL A 83 11.15 -6.87 1.88
C VAL A 83 10.65 -5.44 1.73
N ARG A 84 10.52 -4.97 0.50
CA ARG A 84 10.20 -3.57 0.23
C ARG A 84 8.79 -3.33 -0.29
N LEU A 85 7.99 -4.38 -0.45
CA LEU A 85 6.63 -4.27 -0.95
C LEU A 85 5.70 -4.97 0.03
N LEU A 86 4.77 -4.20 0.59
CA LEU A 86 3.82 -4.71 1.58
C LEU A 86 2.40 -4.47 1.07
N VAL A 87 1.57 -5.51 1.09
CA VAL A 87 0.14 -5.41 0.81
C VAL A 87 -0.58 -5.48 2.16
N ALA A 88 -1.37 -4.48 2.49
CA ALA A 88 -1.92 -4.39 3.85
C ALA A 88 -3.33 -3.83 3.87
N THR A 89 -4.07 -4.17 4.91
CA THR A 89 -5.30 -3.45 5.26
C THR A 89 -4.95 -2.29 6.17
N SER A 90 -5.78 -1.26 6.17
CA SER A 90 -5.52 -0.04 6.96
C SER A 90 -5.38 -0.32 8.43
N VAL A 91 -6.26 -1.18 8.96
CA VAL A 91 -6.27 -1.48 10.40
C VAL A 91 -4.97 -2.19 10.80
N ALA A 92 -4.55 -3.16 10.00
CA ALA A 92 -3.34 -3.93 10.33
C ALA A 92 -2.07 -3.10 10.26
N ALA A 93 -2.04 -2.10 9.38
CA ALA A 93 -0.87 -1.24 9.22
C ALA A 93 -0.91 0.02 10.08
N ARG A 94 -1.93 0.16 10.92
CA ARG A 94 -2.06 1.34 11.78
C ARG A 94 -0.87 1.43 12.73
N GLY A 95 -0.25 2.60 12.81
CA GLY A 95 0.89 2.82 13.67
C GLY A 95 2.23 2.37 13.10
N LEU A 96 2.23 1.76 11.94
CA LEU A 96 3.48 1.33 11.30
C LEU A 96 4.29 2.54 10.85
N ASP A 97 5.53 2.60 11.28
CA ASP A 97 6.43 3.70 11.00
C ASP A 97 7.63 3.18 10.21
N VAL A 98 7.72 3.57 8.94
CA VAL A 98 8.74 3.07 8.02
C VAL A 98 9.52 4.23 7.43
N LYS A 99 10.82 4.27 7.69
CA LYS A 99 11.65 5.42 7.34
C LYS A 99 11.90 5.59 5.84
N GLN A 100 12.02 4.51 5.12
CA GLN A 100 12.30 4.57 3.68
C GLN A 100 11.05 4.36 2.83
N LEU A 101 9.88 4.67 3.38
CA LEU A 101 8.63 4.56 2.65
C LEU A 101 8.54 5.65 1.58
N ILE A 102 8.44 5.26 0.33
CA ILE A 102 8.46 6.21 -0.80
C ILE A 102 7.13 6.31 -1.52
N LEU A 103 6.31 5.27 -1.43
CA LEU A 103 5.06 5.23 -2.17
C LEU A 103 3.99 4.52 -1.35
N VAL A 104 2.81 5.10 -1.30
CA VAL A 104 1.61 4.45 -0.79
C VAL A 104 0.59 4.42 -1.90
N VAL A 105 0.11 3.24 -2.25
CA VAL A 105 -0.93 3.06 -3.27
C VAL A 105 -2.19 2.60 -2.58
N ASN A 106 -3.27 3.35 -2.72
CA ASN A 106 -4.60 2.92 -2.30
C ASN A 106 -5.22 2.16 -3.46
N TYR A 107 -5.02 0.85 -3.47
CA TYR A 107 -5.50 -0.02 -4.53
C TYR A 107 -7.02 -0.13 -4.52
N ASP A 108 -7.59 -0.19 -3.32
CA ASP A 108 -9.04 -0.07 -3.10
C ASP A 108 -9.30 1.26 -2.42
N CYS A 109 -10.40 1.92 -2.77
CA CYS A 109 -10.76 3.18 -2.14
C CYS A 109 -10.97 2.99 -0.64
N PRO A 110 -10.52 3.94 0.20
CA PRO A 110 -10.81 3.88 1.62
C PRO A 110 -12.33 3.98 1.86
N ASN A 111 -12.83 3.18 2.78
CA ASN A 111 -14.25 3.20 3.13
C ASN A 111 -14.63 4.41 3.96
N HIS A 112 -13.68 4.92 4.75
CA HIS A 112 -13.92 5.99 5.69
C HIS A 112 -12.82 7.03 5.60
N TYR A 113 -13.18 8.26 5.93
CA TYR A 113 -12.24 9.35 5.98
C TYR A 113 -11.05 9.06 6.91
N GLU A 114 -11.32 8.41 8.03
CA GLU A 114 -10.25 8.03 8.97
C GLU A 114 -9.21 7.13 8.32
N ASP A 115 -9.66 6.14 7.55
CA ASP A 115 -8.74 5.25 6.85
C ASP A 115 -7.89 6.02 5.85
N TYR A 116 -8.49 6.96 5.14
CA TYR A 116 -7.75 7.79 4.21
C TYR A 116 -6.66 8.60 4.94
N VAL A 117 -7.00 9.19 6.07
CA VAL A 117 -6.05 9.95 6.86
C VAL A 117 -4.91 9.06 7.37
N HIS A 118 -5.24 7.86 7.83
CA HIS A 118 -4.21 6.90 8.27
C HIS A 118 -3.28 6.51 7.14
N ARG A 119 -3.83 6.26 5.97
CA ARG A 119 -3.03 5.89 4.80
C ARG A 119 -2.10 7.02 4.39
N CYS A 120 -2.61 8.25 4.38
CA CYS A 120 -1.78 9.43 4.14
C CYS A 120 -0.66 9.54 5.15
N GLY A 121 -0.98 9.30 6.42
CA GLY A 121 -0.01 9.40 7.50
C GLY A 121 1.20 8.48 7.33
N ARG A 122 1.07 7.40 6.54
CA ARG A 122 2.22 6.52 6.29
C ARG A 122 3.31 7.21 5.50
N THR A 123 2.95 8.13 4.61
CA THR A 123 3.92 8.85 3.78
C THR A 123 4.19 10.27 4.29
N GLY A 124 3.26 10.88 5.00
CA GLY A 124 3.36 12.27 5.46
C GLY A 124 4.53 12.55 6.41
N ARG A 125 5.19 11.52 6.87
CA ARG A 125 6.35 11.66 7.77
C ARG A 125 7.66 11.84 7.01
N TYR A 126 7.68 11.57 5.71
CA TYR A 126 8.91 11.54 4.93
C TYR A 126 8.76 12.41 3.69
N ILE A 127 9.73 13.23 3.44
CA ILE A 127 9.69 14.32 2.47
C ILE A 127 9.46 13.84 1.04
N THR A 128 9.95 12.68 0.69
CA THR A 128 9.91 12.19 -0.68
C THR A 128 8.83 11.16 -0.96
N SER A 129 7.88 11.03 -0.05
CA SER A 129 6.83 10.03 -0.20
C SER A 129 5.71 10.51 -1.11
N ASN A 130 5.09 9.57 -1.79
CA ASN A 130 3.97 9.81 -2.70
C ASN A 130 2.77 8.96 -2.32
N LEU A 131 1.59 9.53 -2.47
CA LEU A 131 0.33 8.82 -2.24
C LEU A 131 -0.44 8.78 -3.55
N ILE A 132 -0.82 7.59 -3.99
CA ILE A 132 -1.58 7.41 -5.22
C ILE A 132 -2.87 6.67 -4.90
N LEU A 133 -3.99 7.25 -5.35
CA LEU A 133 -5.32 6.68 -5.19
C LEU A 133 -5.76 6.13 -6.53
N LEU A 134 -6.05 4.83 -6.57
CA LEU A 134 -6.64 4.21 -7.74
C LEU A 134 -8.15 4.11 -7.49
N VAL A 135 -8.92 4.77 -8.31
CA VAL A 135 -10.38 4.78 -8.15
C VAL A 135 -11.03 4.45 -9.48
N ASN A 136 -12.21 3.85 -9.44
CA ASN A 136 -12.96 3.61 -10.65
C ASN A 136 -14.05 4.67 -10.81
N ASP A 137 -14.66 4.73 -11.99
CA ASP A 137 -15.63 5.76 -12.32
C ASP A 137 -16.83 5.79 -11.40
N ILE A 138 -17.19 4.66 -10.84
CA ILE A 138 -18.36 4.53 -9.97
C ILE A 138 -18.19 5.32 -8.68
N MET A 139 -16.96 5.60 -8.28
CA MET A 139 -16.68 6.31 -7.04
C MET A 139 -16.98 7.80 -7.11
N PHE A 140 -17.27 8.31 -8.29
CA PHE A 140 -17.67 9.68 -8.53
C PHE A 140 -19.09 9.72 -9.12
#